data_5fbaced4854ec268e52dd7f16d69cd2d
#
_entry.id   5fbaced4854ec268e52dd7f16d69cd2d
#
_cell.length_a   1.000
_cell.length_b   1.000
_cell.length_c   1.000
_cell.angle_alpha   90.00
_cell.angle_beta   90.00
_cell.angle_gamma   90.00
#
_symmetry.space_group_name_H-M   'P 1'
#
loop_
_entity.id
_entity.type
_entity.pdbx_description
1 polymer ?
#
loop_
_entity_poly.entity_id
_entity_poly.type
_entity_poly.pdbx_seq_one_letter_code
_entity_poly.pdbx_strand_id
1 'polypeptide(L)'
;MRRSCSLKRVVAGLAIVAALLALGASGAERRPVSDEARSERYFQSIRNNPNLLLAFLREMPKGGDLHNHLTGSTYAESYIQWASEEGDCIDPESLYFSAAPCKAPAVPASKAFGDPGLYGSIIDAISMRNWQLSGQSGHDHFFDTFGRFAILTYHTTGKALAETAARAASQHEVYQELLFTPTGKDLETLADSLGWDDDVARLQQKLIAAGVLKIVEAASQEMNMAEASRDQILHCGTPLAEPGCKIVQRYIAQVSRGKPKQVVFAQMVAAFLLAGGDPRLLTPNPHLVGLNLVMPEDWYVPMHDFPLQMRMLDYFHKQYPQVHITLHAGELVQGLVPPEGLQFHIRDSVEVGHAERIGHGVDVMNETRPSQLLQEMADRGVMVEICLTSNDVILGVHGPQHPLSEYIRAGVPVALASDDEGVARSDMTHEYLRGAGDQNLSYLQLKKMARTSLEHAFVGGASLWRDGKAIVVVKECAGEKAGAAQASTACQKFLEGSEKARLQWRLEGEFREFEATSWTAP
;
A
#
# COMPACT_ATOMS: atom_id res chain seq x y z
N MET A 1 62.09 -24.53 73.71
CA MET A 1 61.82 -24.73 72.30
C MET A 1 60.32 -24.94 72.12
N ARG A 2 59.54 -23.94 71.82
CA ARG A 2 58.19 -24.06 71.25
C ARG A 2 57.91 -22.76 70.51
N ARG A 3 57.56 -22.90 69.29
CA ARG A 3 57.32 -21.85 68.31
C ARG A 3 56.02 -21.12 68.66
N SER A 4 56.11 -19.82 68.87
CA SER A 4 54.98 -18.90 68.74
C SER A 4 54.96 -18.39 67.32
N CYS A 5 53.93 -18.74 66.59
CA CYS A 5 53.74 -18.24 65.23
C CYS A 5 52.30 -17.80 65.06
N SER A 6 52.16 -16.49 64.97
CA SER A 6 51.28 -15.81 64.01
C SER A 6 49.75 -15.92 64.16
N LEU A 7 49.23 -15.09 65.06
CA LEU A 7 47.80 -14.71 65.08
C LEU A 7 47.55 -13.34 64.41
N LYS A 8 48.61 -12.66 63.93
CA LYS A 8 48.49 -11.31 63.34
C LYS A 8 48.27 -11.24 61.81
N ARG A 9 48.37 -12.39 61.11
CA ARG A 9 48.16 -12.42 59.63
C ARG A 9 46.75 -12.78 59.16
N VAL A 10 45.89 -13.26 60.04
CA VAL A 10 44.50 -13.67 59.69
C VAL A 10 43.52 -12.48 59.76
N VAL A 11 43.83 -11.49 60.65
CA VAL A 11 42.92 -10.31 60.77
C VAL A 11 43.09 -9.30 59.66
N ALA A 12 44.26 -9.23 59.02
CA ALA A 12 44.47 -8.32 57.87
C ALA A 12 43.83 -8.82 56.55
N GLY A 13 43.64 -10.13 56.37
CA GLY A 13 43.03 -10.74 55.23
C GLY A 13 41.50 -10.58 55.17
N LEU A 14 40.83 -10.56 56.30
CA LEU A 14 39.39 -10.41 56.41
C LEU A 14 38.90 -8.95 56.16
N ALA A 15 39.72 -7.96 56.52
CA ALA A 15 39.38 -6.56 56.34
C ALA A 15 39.46 -6.13 54.83
N ILE A 16 40.34 -6.75 54.03
CA ILE A 16 40.49 -6.45 52.59
C ILE A 16 39.36 -7.11 51.76
N VAL A 17 38.88 -8.30 52.16
CA VAL A 17 37.76 -8.96 51.50
C VAL A 17 36.43 -8.26 51.80
N ALA A 18 36.24 -7.72 53.01
CA ALA A 18 35.06 -6.91 53.33
C ALA A 18 35.03 -5.54 52.60
N ALA A 19 36.19 -4.92 52.36
CA ALA A 19 36.29 -3.67 51.60
C ALA A 19 36.08 -3.86 50.08
N LEU A 20 36.42 -5.02 49.50
CA LEU A 20 36.17 -5.37 48.10
C LEU A 20 34.72 -5.79 47.85
N LEU A 21 33.99 -6.28 48.84
CA LEU A 21 32.56 -6.57 48.76
C LEU A 21 31.66 -5.32 48.91
N ALA A 22 32.17 -4.24 49.51
CA ALA A 22 31.45 -2.98 49.67
C ALA A 22 31.57 -2.05 48.46
N LEU A 23 32.54 -2.28 47.55
CA LEU A 23 32.74 -1.51 46.30
C LEU A 23 32.01 -2.12 45.11
N GLY A 24 31.36 -3.30 45.26
CA GLY A 24 30.61 -3.98 44.20
C GLY A 24 29.11 -3.64 44.14
N ALA A 25 28.60 -2.84 45.06
CA ALA A 25 27.20 -2.40 45.08
C ALA A 25 27.06 -0.93 44.63
N SER A 26 27.79 -0.52 43.60
CA SER A 26 27.35 0.63 42.79
C SER A 26 26.10 0.17 42.04
N GLY A 27 24.94 0.50 42.58
CA GLY A 27 23.67 0.31 41.91
C GLY A 27 23.77 0.96 40.53
N ALA A 28 23.96 0.15 39.50
CA ALA A 28 23.69 0.59 38.15
C ALA A 28 22.24 1.06 38.16
N GLU A 29 22.00 2.36 38.22
CA GLU A 29 20.68 2.94 37.99
C GLU A 29 20.18 2.30 36.71
N ARG A 30 19.20 1.40 36.83
CA ARG A 30 18.53 0.81 35.67
C ARG A 30 17.92 1.99 34.92
N ARG A 31 18.52 2.38 33.80
CA ARG A 31 17.92 3.39 32.92
C ARG A 31 16.47 3.00 32.75
N PRO A 32 15.52 3.93 32.92
CA PRO A 32 14.12 3.63 32.68
C PRO A 32 13.96 3.04 31.30
N VAL A 33 13.23 1.93 31.21
CA VAL A 33 12.94 1.26 29.94
C VAL A 33 12.15 2.24 29.09
N SER A 34 12.55 2.44 27.83
CA SER A 34 11.84 3.32 26.91
C SER A 34 10.40 2.84 26.67
N ASP A 35 9.52 3.77 26.31
CA ASP A 35 8.12 3.49 26.00
C ASP A 35 8.02 2.47 24.85
N GLU A 36 8.82 2.64 23.80
CA GLU A 36 8.95 1.68 22.70
C GLU A 36 9.32 0.26 23.19
N ALA A 37 10.31 0.15 24.07
CA ALA A 37 10.70 -1.15 24.60
C ALA A 37 9.65 -1.75 25.56
N ARG A 38 8.79 -0.93 26.20
CA ARG A 38 7.62 -1.42 26.96
C ARG A 38 6.55 -1.95 26.00
N SER A 39 6.25 -1.22 24.93
CA SER A 39 5.29 -1.62 23.90
C SER A 39 5.71 -2.93 23.23
N GLU A 40 7.00 -3.09 22.87
CA GLU A 40 7.53 -4.36 22.33
C GLU A 40 7.35 -5.52 23.32
N ARG A 41 7.66 -5.33 24.61
CA ARG A 41 7.47 -6.40 25.61
C ARG A 41 6.01 -6.76 25.80
N TYR A 42 5.12 -5.76 25.84
CA TYR A 42 3.69 -6.01 25.91
C TYR A 42 3.20 -6.78 24.68
N PHE A 43 3.57 -6.34 23.48
CA PHE A 43 3.26 -7.03 22.22
C PHE A 43 3.69 -8.50 22.26
N GLN A 44 4.92 -8.78 22.70
CA GLN A 44 5.40 -10.17 22.82
C GLN A 44 4.57 -10.98 23.84
N SER A 45 4.12 -10.36 24.93
CA SER A 45 3.31 -11.05 25.95
C SER A 45 1.92 -11.41 25.49
N ILE A 46 1.35 -10.66 24.53
CA ILE A 46 -0.01 -10.87 24.01
C ILE A 46 -0.03 -11.60 22.66
N ARG A 47 1.11 -11.90 22.05
CA ARG A 47 1.25 -12.44 20.69
C ARG A 47 0.36 -13.66 20.43
N ASN A 48 0.21 -14.54 21.42
CA ASN A 48 -0.61 -15.75 21.33
C ASN A 48 -2.07 -15.54 21.75
N ASN A 49 -2.48 -14.28 21.99
CA ASN A 49 -3.86 -13.92 22.29
C ASN A 49 -4.42 -13.06 21.14
N PRO A 50 -5.15 -13.63 20.17
CA PRO A 50 -5.56 -12.92 18.97
C PRO A 50 -6.45 -11.70 19.26
N ASN A 51 -7.26 -11.74 20.33
CA ASN A 51 -8.12 -10.61 20.68
C ASN A 51 -7.33 -9.42 21.23
N LEU A 52 -6.35 -9.68 22.10
CA LEU A 52 -5.49 -8.62 22.63
C LEU A 52 -4.53 -8.08 21.57
N LEU A 53 -4.02 -8.96 20.70
CA LEU A 53 -3.17 -8.57 19.59
C LEU A 53 -3.94 -7.68 18.60
N LEU A 54 -5.17 -8.05 18.24
CA LEU A 54 -6.04 -7.23 17.40
C LEU A 54 -6.31 -5.86 18.04
N ALA A 55 -6.65 -5.82 19.33
CA ALA A 55 -6.88 -4.56 20.04
C ALA A 55 -5.64 -3.65 20.04
N PHE A 56 -4.45 -4.21 20.24
CA PHE A 56 -3.18 -3.47 20.19
C PHE A 56 -2.90 -2.94 18.76
N LEU A 57 -3.06 -3.79 17.75
CA LEU A 57 -2.77 -3.42 16.35
C LEU A 57 -3.80 -2.45 15.77
N ARG A 58 -5.03 -2.44 16.27
CA ARG A 58 -6.03 -1.46 15.86
C ARG A 58 -5.62 -0.04 16.22
N GLU A 59 -5.03 0.16 17.39
CA GLU A 59 -4.56 1.46 17.88
C GLU A 59 -3.16 1.83 17.35
N MET A 60 -2.42 0.87 16.77
CA MET A 60 -1.06 1.09 16.30
C MET A 60 -1.06 1.98 15.04
N PRO A 61 -0.23 3.07 14.99
CA PRO A 61 -0.01 3.84 13.76
C PRO A 61 0.59 3.00 12.64
N LYS A 62 0.05 3.15 11.41
CA LYS A 62 0.39 2.28 10.27
C LYS A 62 1.12 2.98 9.13
N GLY A 63 1.32 4.31 9.24
CA GLY A 63 2.00 5.08 8.19
C GLY A 63 1.11 5.29 6.97
N GLY A 64 1.44 4.72 5.85
CA GLY A 64 0.64 4.82 4.63
C GLY A 64 0.39 3.49 3.96
N ASP A 65 -0.74 3.39 3.26
CA ASP A 65 -1.05 2.33 2.32
C ASP A 65 -0.65 2.78 0.91
N LEU A 66 0.31 2.10 0.32
CA LEU A 66 0.89 2.47 -0.98
C LEU A 66 0.40 1.62 -2.15
N HIS A 67 -0.41 0.61 -1.86
CA HIS A 67 -0.98 -0.29 -2.85
C HIS A 67 -2.42 -0.61 -2.48
N ASN A 68 -3.33 0.23 -2.95
CA ASN A 68 -4.75 0.14 -2.66
C ASN A 68 -5.54 0.51 -3.92
N HIS A 69 -6.30 -0.45 -4.47
CA HIS A 69 -7.12 -0.23 -5.65
C HIS A 69 -8.44 0.43 -5.25
N LEU A 70 -8.67 1.67 -5.65
CA LEU A 70 -9.83 2.45 -5.24
C LEU A 70 -11.17 1.72 -5.45
N THR A 71 -11.32 1.02 -6.56
CA THR A 71 -12.55 0.28 -6.87
C THR A 71 -12.68 -1.01 -6.06
N GLY A 72 -11.59 -1.71 -5.84
CA GLY A 72 -11.58 -2.95 -5.05
C GLY A 72 -11.54 -2.71 -3.55
N SER A 73 -11.20 -1.51 -3.10
CA SER A 73 -11.23 -1.14 -1.68
C SER A 73 -12.63 -0.82 -1.16
N THR A 74 -13.57 -0.50 -2.05
CA THR A 74 -14.98 -0.29 -1.68
C THR A 74 -15.63 -1.60 -1.28
N TYR A 75 -16.29 -1.64 -0.11
CA TYR A 75 -16.97 -2.84 0.34
C TYR A 75 -18.27 -3.10 -0.44
N ALA A 76 -18.62 -4.37 -0.58
CA ALA A 76 -19.82 -4.82 -1.29
C ALA A 76 -21.10 -4.13 -0.77
N GLU A 77 -21.19 -3.94 0.54
CA GLU A 77 -22.31 -3.28 1.22
C GLU A 77 -22.48 -1.83 0.74
N SER A 78 -21.38 -1.10 0.56
CA SER A 78 -21.38 0.27 0.03
C SER A 78 -21.83 0.32 -1.43
N TYR A 79 -21.36 -0.60 -2.24
CA TYR A 79 -21.81 -0.71 -3.63
C TYR A 79 -23.30 -0.99 -3.75
N ILE A 80 -23.87 -1.89 -2.92
CA ILE A 80 -25.31 -2.18 -2.89
C ILE A 80 -26.08 -0.91 -2.48
N GLN A 81 -25.59 -0.20 -1.45
CA GLN A 81 -26.22 1.03 -0.98
C GLN A 81 -26.23 2.10 -2.08
N TRP A 82 -25.09 2.36 -2.71
CA TRP A 82 -24.97 3.38 -3.74
C TRP A 82 -25.78 3.03 -4.99
N ALA A 83 -25.76 1.76 -5.43
CA ALA A 83 -26.61 1.30 -6.53
C ALA A 83 -28.11 1.51 -6.23
N SER A 84 -28.53 1.30 -4.98
CA SER A 84 -29.91 1.57 -4.57
C SER A 84 -30.26 3.07 -4.61
N GLU A 85 -29.33 3.93 -4.17
CA GLU A 85 -29.51 5.39 -4.15
C GLU A 85 -29.61 5.97 -5.56
N GLU A 86 -28.77 5.49 -6.50
CA GLU A 86 -28.73 5.92 -7.90
C GLU A 86 -29.85 5.27 -8.76
N GLY A 87 -30.57 4.28 -8.19
CA GLY A 87 -31.63 3.57 -8.91
C GLY A 87 -31.12 2.50 -9.87
N ASP A 88 -29.87 2.08 -9.75
CA ASP A 88 -29.28 1.02 -10.54
C ASP A 88 -29.93 -0.34 -10.27
N CYS A 89 -29.63 -1.27 -11.15
CA CYS A 89 -30.27 -2.57 -11.21
C CYS A 89 -29.27 -3.68 -10.88
N ILE A 90 -29.79 -4.79 -10.36
CA ILE A 90 -29.09 -6.06 -10.15
C ILE A 90 -29.83 -7.19 -10.85
N ASP A 91 -29.11 -8.02 -11.57
CA ASP A 91 -29.65 -9.28 -12.09
C ASP A 91 -29.56 -10.35 -10.98
N PRO A 92 -30.70 -10.92 -10.53
CA PRO A 92 -30.69 -11.87 -9.43
C PRO A 92 -30.03 -13.22 -9.73
N GLU A 93 -29.86 -13.57 -11.02
CA GLU A 93 -29.25 -14.84 -11.44
C GLU A 93 -27.75 -14.70 -11.66
N SER A 94 -27.35 -13.69 -12.46
CA SER A 94 -25.93 -13.48 -12.79
C SER A 94 -25.18 -12.61 -11.78
N LEU A 95 -25.89 -11.85 -10.94
CA LEU A 95 -25.37 -10.94 -9.92
C LEU A 95 -24.46 -9.84 -10.51
N TYR A 96 -24.79 -9.37 -11.74
CA TYR A 96 -24.18 -8.21 -12.35
C TYR A 96 -25.04 -6.98 -12.13
N PHE A 97 -24.41 -5.87 -11.78
CA PHE A 97 -25.06 -4.57 -11.75
C PHE A 97 -25.19 -3.99 -13.16
N SER A 98 -26.25 -3.20 -13.36
CA SER A 98 -26.50 -2.47 -14.60
C SER A 98 -27.21 -1.15 -14.32
N ALA A 99 -27.00 -0.17 -15.22
CA ALA A 99 -27.64 1.14 -15.08
C ALA A 99 -29.16 1.09 -15.28
N ALA A 100 -29.86 2.04 -14.65
CA ALA A 100 -31.29 2.25 -14.86
C ALA A 100 -31.59 2.60 -16.34
N PRO A 101 -32.81 2.29 -16.86
CA PRO A 101 -33.92 1.60 -16.23
C PRO A 101 -33.74 0.07 -16.21
N CYS A 102 -34.20 -0.58 -15.14
CA CYS A 102 -34.10 -2.02 -15.00
C CYS A 102 -34.92 -2.76 -16.08
N LYS A 103 -34.27 -3.70 -16.75
CA LYS A 103 -34.90 -4.58 -17.74
C LYS A 103 -34.87 -6.01 -17.22
N ALA A 104 -35.98 -6.71 -17.29
CA ALA A 104 -36.05 -8.11 -16.85
C ALA A 104 -34.93 -8.95 -17.51
N PRO A 105 -34.24 -9.84 -16.76
CA PRO A 105 -34.54 -10.27 -15.37
C PRO A 105 -34.05 -9.31 -14.28
N ALA A 106 -33.24 -8.28 -14.59
CA ALA A 106 -32.72 -7.34 -13.60
C ALA A 106 -33.82 -6.58 -12.85
N VAL A 107 -33.63 -6.40 -11.56
CA VAL A 107 -34.51 -5.69 -10.63
C VAL A 107 -33.78 -4.50 -10.00
N PRO A 108 -34.50 -3.48 -9.47
CA PRO A 108 -33.85 -2.41 -8.73
C PRO A 108 -32.96 -2.94 -7.59
N ALA A 109 -31.73 -2.43 -7.47
CA ALA A 109 -30.77 -2.86 -6.42
C ALA A 109 -31.35 -2.71 -5.01
N SER A 110 -32.26 -1.75 -4.78
CA SER A 110 -32.98 -1.55 -3.52
C SER A 110 -33.78 -2.78 -3.06
N LYS A 111 -34.11 -3.72 -3.94
CA LYS A 111 -34.76 -4.98 -3.57
C LYS A 111 -33.92 -5.85 -2.67
N ALA A 112 -32.59 -5.75 -2.75
CA ALA A 112 -31.67 -6.50 -1.90
C ALA A 112 -31.90 -6.24 -0.40
N PHE A 113 -32.30 -5.04 0.00
CA PHE A 113 -32.54 -4.72 1.41
C PHE A 113 -33.78 -5.42 2.02
N GLY A 114 -34.73 -5.83 1.18
CA GLY A 114 -35.90 -6.60 1.59
C GLY A 114 -35.75 -8.11 1.38
N ASP A 115 -34.68 -8.57 0.77
CA ASP A 115 -34.39 -9.97 0.45
C ASP A 115 -33.00 -10.37 0.97
N PRO A 116 -32.92 -10.97 2.18
CA PRO A 116 -31.64 -11.40 2.76
C PRO A 116 -30.87 -12.41 1.89
N GLY A 117 -31.57 -13.22 1.09
CA GLY A 117 -30.93 -14.17 0.16
C GLY A 117 -30.23 -13.44 -0.97
N LEU A 118 -30.92 -12.52 -1.64
CA LEU A 118 -30.33 -11.70 -2.71
C LEU A 118 -29.18 -10.84 -2.17
N TYR A 119 -29.37 -10.15 -1.01
CA TYR A 119 -28.34 -9.35 -0.37
C TYR A 119 -27.06 -10.16 -0.09
N GLY A 120 -27.23 -11.34 0.52
CA GLY A 120 -26.11 -12.25 0.80
C GLY A 120 -25.42 -12.74 -0.48
N SER A 121 -26.18 -13.11 -1.50
CA SER A 121 -25.62 -13.58 -2.77
C SER A 121 -24.83 -12.50 -3.49
N ILE A 122 -25.29 -11.23 -3.46
CA ILE A 122 -24.53 -10.12 -4.04
C ILE A 122 -23.19 -9.96 -3.32
N ILE A 123 -23.17 -9.93 -1.98
CA ILE A 123 -21.90 -9.79 -1.23
C ILE A 123 -20.94 -10.94 -1.56
N ASP A 124 -21.43 -12.18 -1.64
CA ASP A 124 -20.61 -13.34 -1.99
C ASP A 124 -20.06 -13.24 -3.43
N ALA A 125 -20.83 -12.68 -4.36
CA ALA A 125 -20.45 -12.57 -5.76
C ALA A 125 -19.45 -11.44 -6.04
N ILE A 126 -19.44 -10.36 -5.24
CA ILE A 126 -18.56 -9.20 -5.45
C ILE A 126 -17.51 -9.04 -4.33
N SER A 127 -17.24 -10.10 -3.57
CA SER A 127 -16.17 -10.16 -2.59
C SER A 127 -15.70 -11.59 -2.33
N MET A 128 -14.60 -11.74 -1.61
CA MET A 128 -14.06 -13.05 -1.22
C MET A 128 -14.82 -13.71 -0.06
N ARG A 129 -16.00 -13.19 0.34
CA ARG A 129 -16.84 -13.86 1.31
C ARG A 129 -17.37 -15.17 0.74
N ASN A 130 -17.15 -16.28 1.43
CA ASN A 130 -17.63 -17.62 1.04
C ASN A 130 -17.14 -18.12 -0.35
N TRP A 131 -16.08 -17.53 -0.93
CA TRP A 131 -15.60 -17.87 -2.28
C TRP A 131 -15.33 -19.38 -2.44
N GLN A 132 -14.94 -20.07 -1.37
CA GLN A 132 -14.70 -21.52 -1.37
C GLN A 132 -15.96 -22.32 -1.77
N LEU A 133 -17.14 -21.72 -1.66
CA LEU A 133 -18.41 -22.34 -2.05
C LEU A 133 -18.79 -22.04 -3.51
N SER A 134 -18.08 -21.15 -4.19
CA SER A 134 -18.36 -20.76 -5.58
C SER A 134 -18.03 -21.85 -6.61
N GLY A 135 -17.16 -22.78 -6.25
CA GLY A 135 -16.61 -23.78 -7.18
C GLY A 135 -15.47 -23.25 -8.08
N GLN A 136 -15.08 -22.00 -7.93
CA GLN A 136 -13.95 -21.36 -8.61
C GLN A 136 -12.68 -21.45 -7.75
N SER A 137 -11.50 -21.23 -8.37
CA SER A 137 -10.29 -20.93 -7.62
C SER A 137 -10.42 -19.56 -6.92
N GLY A 138 -9.61 -19.30 -5.88
CA GLY A 138 -9.53 -17.96 -5.28
C GLY A 138 -9.17 -16.89 -6.32
N HIS A 139 -8.20 -17.20 -7.18
CA HIS A 139 -7.79 -16.38 -8.32
C HIS A 139 -8.97 -16.04 -9.24
N ASP A 140 -9.67 -17.03 -9.78
CA ASP A 140 -10.73 -16.78 -10.75
C ASP A 140 -11.91 -16.04 -10.12
N HIS A 141 -12.29 -16.41 -8.88
CA HIS A 141 -13.36 -15.72 -8.18
C HIS A 141 -13.01 -14.25 -7.90
N PHE A 142 -11.78 -13.99 -7.43
CA PHE A 142 -11.33 -12.63 -7.14
C PHE A 142 -11.45 -11.73 -8.36
N PHE A 143 -10.87 -12.13 -9.49
CA PHE A 143 -10.89 -11.32 -10.70
C PHE A 143 -12.27 -11.23 -11.38
N ASP A 144 -13.17 -12.22 -11.20
CA ASP A 144 -14.55 -12.16 -11.69
C ASP A 144 -15.40 -11.11 -10.94
N THR A 145 -15.07 -10.79 -9.68
CA THR A 145 -15.82 -9.78 -8.89
C THR A 145 -15.88 -8.42 -9.59
N PHE A 146 -14.78 -7.96 -10.18
CA PHE A 146 -14.67 -6.63 -10.76
C PHE A 146 -15.64 -6.38 -11.92
N GLY A 147 -15.88 -7.40 -12.75
CA GLY A 147 -16.85 -7.32 -13.84
C GLY A 147 -18.27 -7.07 -13.34
N ARG A 148 -18.62 -7.59 -12.17
CA ARG A 148 -19.98 -7.56 -11.62
C ARG A 148 -20.40 -6.18 -11.14
N PHE A 149 -19.48 -5.40 -10.57
CA PHE A 149 -19.75 -4.06 -10.06
C PHE A 149 -19.16 -2.92 -10.94
N ALA A 150 -18.51 -3.23 -12.06
CA ALA A 150 -17.80 -2.26 -12.91
C ALA A 150 -18.65 -1.02 -13.25
N ILE A 151 -19.94 -1.19 -13.54
CA ILE A 151 -20.82 -0.08 -13.90
C ILE A 151 -20.95 0.97 -12.79
N LEU A 152 -20.87 0.56 -11.53
CA LEU A 152 -21.03 1.45 -10.38
C LEU A 152 -19.82 2.37 -10.19
N THR A 153 -18.64 1.96 -10.65
CA THR A 153 -17.39 2.71 -10.42
C THR A 153 -17.33 4.03 -11.18
N TYR A 154 -18.08 4.17 -12.27
CA TYR A 154 -18.07 5.37 -13.11
C TYR A 154 -18.66 6.63 -12.44
N HIS A 155 -19.51 6.48 -11.44
CA HIS A 155 -20.20 7.60 -10.80
C HIS A 155 -20.05 7.63 -9.27
N THR A 156 -19.28 6.70 -8.69
CA THR A 156 -19.09 6.59 -7.24
C THR A 156 -17.68 6.96 -6.78
N THR A 157 -16.81 7.46 -7.66
CA THR A 157 -15.41 7.76 -7.33
C THR A 157 -15.25 8.64 -6.10
N GLY A 158 -16.02 9.74 -5.98
CA GLY A 158 -15.97 10.62 -4.80
C GLY A 158 -16.45 9.95 -3.51
N LYS A 159 -17.48 9.06 -3.60
CA LYS A 159 -17.95 8.24 -2.48
C LYS A 159 -16.88 7.24 -2.05
N ALA A 160 -16.20 6.58 -3.00
CA ALA A 160 -15.13 5.64 -2.75
C ALA A 160 -13.92 6.32 -2.08
N LEU A 161 -13.51 7.52 -2.57
CA LEU A 161 -12.46 8.32 -1.94
C LEU A 161 -12.79 8.70 -0.49
N ALA A 162 -14.05 9.05 -0.22
CA ALA A 162 -14.49 9.38 1.14
C ALA A 162 -14.47 8.14 2.06
N GLU A 163 -14.94 7.00 1.57
CA GLU A 163 -14.96 5.75 2.33
C GLU A 163 -13.54 5.28 2.67
N THR A 164 -12.63 5.25 1.70
CA THR A 164 -11.24 4.84 1.96
C THR A 164 -10.54 5.79 2.92
N ALA A 165 -10.74 7.12 2.79
CA ALA A 165 -10.18 8.09 3.72
C ALA A 165 -10.73 7.92 5.16
N ALA A 166 -12.04 7.70 5.31
CA ALA A 166 -12.65 7.46 6.61
C ALA A 166 -12.11 6.17 7.26
N ARG A 167 -11.94 5.10 6.46
CA ARG A 167 -11.39 3.81 6.92
C ARG A 167 -9.93 3.97 7.33
N ALA A 168 -9.08 4.59 6.49
CA ALA A 168 -7.69 4.88 6.80
C ALA A 168 -7.53 5.65 8.13
N ALA A 169 -8.37 6.68 8.33
CA ALA A 169 -8.36 7.43 9.57
C ALA A 169 -8.70 6.57 10.80
N SER A 170 -9.67 5.64 10.66
CA SER A 170 -10.06 4.72 11.74
C SER A 170 -9.01 3.68 12.07
N GLN A 171 -8.04 3.48 11.17
CA GLN A 171 -6.95 2.52 11.29
C GLN A 171 -5.60 3.16 11.62
N HIS A 172 -5.58 4.46 11.90
CA HIS A 172 -4.35 5.21 12.19
C HIS A 172 -3.34 5.23 11.04
N GLU A 173 -3.84 5.29 9.81
CA GLU A 173 -3.04 5.68 8.65
C GLU A 173 -2.97 7.21 8.55
N VAL A 174 -1.98 7.70 7.84
CA VAL A 174 -1.81 9.16 7.60
C VAL A 174 -1.77 9.49 6.10
N TYR A 175 -1.61 8.46 5.25
CA TYR A 175 -1.37 8.60 3.83
C TYR A 175 -1.88 7.39 3.04
N GLN A 176 -2.38 7.62 1.81
CA GLN A 176 -2.75 6.57 0.88
C GLN A 176 -2.27 6.91 -0.54
N GLU A 177 -1.82 5.91 -1.29
CA GLU A 177 -1.68 5.95 -2.75
C GLU A 177 -2.72 5.02 -3.37
N LEU A 178 -3.74 5.63 -3.98
CA LEU A 178 -4.88 4.91 -4.52
C LEU A 178 -4.70 4.66 -6.01
N LEU A 179 -4.73 3.40 -6.42
CA LEU A 179 -4.67 2.99 -7.81
C LEU A 179 -6.06 3.15 -8.44
N PHE A 180 -6.14 3.83 -9.58
CA PHE A 180 -7.38 3.97 -10.34
C PHE A 180 -7.11 4.16 -11.83
N THR A 181 -8.10 3.85 -12.68
CA THR A 181 -7.99 4.03 -14.14
C THR A 181 -8.50 5.43 -14.51
N PRO A 182 -7.60 6.37 -14.85
CA PRO A 182 -8.00 7.77 -15.07
C PRO A 182 -8.72 7.99 -16.39
N THR A 183 -8.58 7.07 -17.35
CA THR A 183 -9.14 7.20 -18.70
C THR A 183 -10.00 5.99 -19.04
N GLY A 184 -11.17 6.25 -19.57
CA GLY A 184 -12.15 5.21 -19.90
C GLY A 184 -12.14 4.80 -21.37
N LYS A 185 -13.34 4.44 -21.86
CA LYS A 185 -13.58 3.90 -23.19
C LYS A 185 -13.17 4.83 -24.35
N ASP A 186 -13.16 6.13 -24.14
CA ASP A 186 -12.80 7.10 -25.19
C ASP A 186 -11.34 6.95 -25.61
N LEU A 187 -10.44 6.71 -24.65
CA LEU A 187 -9.03 6.45 -24.93
C LEU A 187 -8.83 5.11 -25.67
N GLU A 188 -9.55 4.07 -25.24
CA GLU A 188 -9.51 2.77 -25.92
C GLU A 188 -9.98 2.91 -27.37
N THR A 189 -11.10 3.60 -27.61
CA THR A 189 -11.64 3.85 -28.94
C THR A 189 -10.65 4.63 -29.82
N LEU A 190 -10.01 5.66 -29.26
CA LEU A 190 -8.98 6.43 -29.96
C LEU A 190 -7.79 5.55 -30.34
N ALA A 191 -7.27 4.77 -29.40
CA ALA A 191 -6.14 3.88 -29.63
C ALA A 191 -6.45 2.82 -30.70
N ASP A 192 -7.62 2.20 -30.65
CA ASP A 192 -8.05 1.18 -31.61
C ASP A 192 -8.21 1.79 -33.02
N SER A 193 -8.70 3.03 -33.13
CA SER A 193 -8.83 3.73 -34.43
C SER A 193 -7.48 4.00 -35.09
N LEU A 194 -6.42 4.19 -34.32
CA LEU A 194 -5.05 4.45 -34.81
C LEU A 194 -4.28 3.15 -35.08
N GLY A 195 -4.62 2.08 -34.37
CA GLY A 195 -3.91 0.81 -34.39
C GLY A 195 -2.49 0.88 -33.83
N TRP A 196 -1.75 -0.21 -34.01
CA TRP A 196 -0.35 -0.30 -33.54
C TRP A 196 0.63 0.22 -34.59
N ASP A 197 1.70 0.87 -34.12
CA ASP A 197 2.86 1.27 -34.91
C ASP A 197 4.13 0.85 -34.15
N ASP A 198 5.03 0.09 -34.80
CA ASP A 198 6.26 -0.37 -34.18
C ASP A 198 7.22 0.79 -33.85
N ASP A 199 7.07 1.94 -34.50
CA ASP A 199 7.70 3.21 -34.12
C ASP A 199 6.83 3.90 -33.06
N VAL A 200 7.10 3.62 -31.78
CA VAL A 200 6.34 4.15 -30.64
C VAL A 200 6.41 5.68 -30.55
N ALA A 201 7.48 6.32 -31.03
CA ALA A 201 7.56 7.79 -31.08
C ALA A 201 6.54 8.36 -32.09
N ARG A 202 6.42 7.72 -33.24
CA ARG A 202 5.41 8.08 -34.25
C ARG A 202 4.00 7.79 -33.74
N LEU A 203 3.79 6.68 -33.01
CA LEU A 203 2.48 6.35 -32.40
C LEU A 203 2.09 7.40 -31.36
N GLN A 204 3.02 7.84 -30.50
CA GLN A 204 2.77 8.92 -29.53
C GLN A 204 2.37 10.23 -30.25
N GLN A 205 3.04 10.59 -31.33
CA GLN A 205 2.69 11.78 -32.12
C GLN A 205 1.29 11.65 -32.75
N LYS A 206 0.93 10.48 -33.27
CA LYS A 206 -0.41 10.21 -33.79
C LYS A 206 -1.48 10.36 -32.71
N LEU A 207 -1.27 9.83 -31.51
CA LEU A 207 -2.19 9.98 -30.37
C LEU A 207 -2.37 11.46 -29.98
N ILE A 208 -1.28 12.22 -29.91
CA ILE A 208 -1.33 13.66 -29.63
C ILE A 208 -2.11 14.41 -30.72
N ALA A 209 -1.83 14.14 -31.99
CA ALA A 209 -2.50 14.76 -33.10
C ALA A 209 -4.00 14.39 -33.18
N ALA A 210 -4.36 13.17 -32.78
CA ALA A 210 -5.73 12.68 -32.74
C ALA A 210 -6.53 13.14 -31.50
N GLY A 211 -5.91 13.87 -30.57
CA GLY A 211 -6.63 14.56 -29.50
C GLY A 211 -6.57 13.88 -28.12
N VAL A 212 -5.59 13.01 -27.86
CA VAL A 212 -5.40 12.37 -26.53
C VAL A 212 -5.35 13.40 -25.39
N LEU A 213 -4.81 14.60 -25.63
CA LEU A 213 -4.75 15.68 -24.62
C LEU A 213 -6.15 16.09 -24.11
N LYS A 214 -7.20 16.05 -24.95
CA LYS A 214 -8.57 16.36 -24.52
C LYS A 214 -9.10 15.28 -23.56
N ILE A 215 -8.77 14.01 -23.82
CA ILE A 215 -9.17 12.89 -22.96
C ILE A 215 -8.44 12.99 -21.62
N VAL A 216 -7.15 13.28 -21.64
CA VAL A 216 -6.34 13.47 -20.45
C VAL A 216 -6.81 14.66 -19.59
N GLU A 217 -7.17 15.77 -20.25
CA GLU A 217 -7.75 16.94 -19.58
C GLU A 217 -9.09 16.61 -18.91
N ALA A 218 -9.98 15.88 -19.59
CA ALA A 218 -11.25 15.44 -19.00
C ALA A 218 -11.02 14.53 -17.79
N ALA A 219 -10.10 13.57 -17.87
CA ALA A 219 -9.75 12.70 -16.77
C ALA A 219 -9.21 13.48 -15.54
N SER A 220 -8.39 14.49 -15.77
CA SER A 220 -7.90 15.37 -14.71
C SER A 220 -9.03 16.15 -14.04
N GLN A 221 -9.97 16.67 -14.82
CA GLN A 221 -11.15 17.38 -14.30
C GLN A 221 -12.07 16.46 -13.50
N GLU A 222 -12.33 15.25 -13.98
CA GLU A 222 -13.13 14.25 -13.26
C GLU A 222 -12.50 13.92 -11.91
N MET A 223 -11.18 13.80 -11.83
CA MET A 223 -10.48 13.55 -10.59
C MET A 223 -10.59 14.72 -9.62
N ASN A 224 -10.43 15.97 -10.10
CA ASN A 224 -10.64 17.17 -9.29
C ASN A 224 -12.08 17.24 -8.74
N MET A 225 -13.08 16.85 -9.55
CA MET A 225 -14.47 16.77 -9.09
C MET A 225 -14.70 15.67 -8.07
N ALA A 226 -14.05 14.51 -8.22
CA ALA A 226 -14.14 13.42 -7.26
C ALA A 226 -13.55 13.81 -5.90
N GLU A 227 -12.41 14.51 -5.88
CA GLU A 227 -11.82 15.06 -4.66
C GLU A 227 -12.75 16.08 -3.98
N ALA A 228 -13.33 16.99 -4.76
CA ALA A 228 -14.29 17.96 -4.21
C ALA A 228 -15.54 17.26 -3.62
N SER A 229 -16.01 16.18 -4.27
CA SER A 229 -17.10 15.35 -3.76
C SER A 229 -16.73 14.65 -2.45
N ARG A 230 -15.53 14.05 -2.37
CA ARG A 230 -14.98 13.48 -1.14
C ARG A 230 -14.99 14.51 0.00
N ASP A 231 -14.45 15.70 -0.26
CA ASP A 231 -14.34 16.75 0.76
C ASP A 231 -15.72 17.24 1.22
N GLN A 232 -16.69 17.27 0.32
CA GLN A 232 -18.08 17.59 0.67
C GLN A 232 -18.72 16.49 1.54
N ILE A 233 -18.53 15.22 1.19
CA ILE A 233 -19.07 14.07 1.94
C ILE A 233 -18.48 14.04 3.36
N LEU A 234 -17.18 14.27 3.51
CA LEU A 234 -16.48 14.27 4.79
C LEU A 234 -16.56 15.60 5.53
N HIS A 235 -17.28 16.60 4.99
CA HIS A 235 -17.42 17.93 5.57
C HIS A 235 -16.08 18.66 5.79
N CYS A 236 -15.07 18.40 4.96
CA CYS A 236 -13.74 18.97 5.13
C CYS A 236 -13.76 20.50 5.09
N GLY A 237 -12.92 21.14 5.93
CA GLY A 237 -12.88 22.59 6.05
C GLY A 237 -14.02 23.21 6.85
N THR A 238 -14.91 22.41 7.46
CA THR A 238 -16.02 22.86 8.30
C THR A 238 -15.84 22.40 9.76
N PRO A 239 -16.62 22.93 10.71
CA PRO A 239 -16.64 22.43 12.09
C PRO A 239 -17.11 20.97 12.24
N LEU A 240 -17.74 20.40 11.22
CA LEU A 240 -18.22 19.03 11.18
C LEU A 240 -17.22 18.08 10.46
N ALA A 241 -16.01 18.56 10.17
CA ALA A 241 -15.00 17.79 9.44
C ALA A 241 -14.71 16.44 10.11
N GLU A 242 -14.85 15.37 9.33
CA GLU A 242 -14.58 14.00 9.76
C GLU A 242 -13.08 13.70 9.78
N PRO A 243 -12.64 12.69 10.55
CA PRO A 243 -11.22 12.31 10.63
C PRO A 243 -10.56 12.01 9.28
N GLY A 244 -11.32 11.47 8.31
CA GLY A 244 -10.87 11.20 6.94
C GLY A 244 -10.31 12.42 6.21
N CYS A 245 -10.74 13.64 6.56
CA CYS A 245 -10.19 14.87 6.01
C CYS A 245 -8.69 15.09 6.30
N LYS A 246 -8.12 14.35 7.26
CA LYS A 246 -6.70 14.44 7.63
C LYS A 246 -5.83 13.44 6.87
N ILE A 247 -6.43 12.55 6.10
CA ILE A 247 -5.71 11.57 5.30
C ILE A 247 -5.26 12.24 4.01
N VAL A 248 -3.98 12.14 3.73
CA VAL A 248 -3.42 12.64 2.47
C VAL A 248 -3.53 11.53 1.43
N GLN A 249 -4.36 11.73 0.41
CA GLN A 249 -4.51 10.79 -0.70
C GLN A 249 -3.71 11.28 -1.91
N ARG A 250 -3.02 10.35 -2.57
CA ARG A 250 -2.36 10.50 -3.86
C ARG A 250 -2.81 9.37 -4.77
N TYR A 251 -2.58 9.52 -6.06
CA TYR A 251 -3.13 8.60 -7.06
C TYR A 251 -2.04 8.00 -7.91
N ILE A 252 -2.22 6.72 -8.24
CA ILE A 252 -1.40 5.95 -9.16
C ILE A 252 -2.27 5.56 -10.36
N ALA A 253 -1.90 6.01 -11.55
CA ALA A 253 -2.65 5.66 -12.76
C ALA A 253 -2.50 4.18 -13.08
N GLN A 254 -3.61 3.47 -13.17
CA GLN A 254 -3.65 2.08 -13.64
C GLN A 254 -3.56 2.03 -15.17
N VAL A 255 -2.65 1.20 -15.67
CA VAL A 255 -2.55 0.81 -17.07
C VAL A 255 -2.95 -0.66 -17.17
N SER A 256 -4.01 -0.94 -17.91
CA SER A 256 -4.61 -2.29 -18.07
C SER A 256 -3.76 -3.14 -19.01
N ARG A 257 -2.70 -3.78 -18.49
CA ARG A 257 -1.69 -4.54 -19.27
C ARG A 257 -2.25 -5.71 -20.10
N GLY A 258 -3.45 -6.20 -19.79
CA GLY A 258 -4.14 -7.26 -20.53
C GLY A 258 -4.89 -6.79 -21.77
N LYS A 259 -4.93 -5.48 -22.05
CA LYS A 259 -5.55 -4.91 -23.25
C LYS A 259 -4.63 -5.04 -24.48
N PRO A 260 -5.16 -4.82 -25.71
CA PRO A 260 -4.34 -4.74 -26.92
C PRO A 260 -3.20 -3.72 -26.78
N LYS A 261 -2.03 -4.01 -27.33
CA LYS A 261 -0.80 -3.22 -27.14
C LYS A 261 -0.93 -1.73 -27.49
N GLN A 262 -1.77 -1.35 -28.49
CA GLN A 262 -2.05 0.05 -28.81
C GLN A 262 -2.83 0.75 -27.68
N VAL A 263 -3.72 0.03 -26.98
CA VAL A 263 -4.46 0.56 -25.83
C VAL A 263 -3.55 0.71 -24.63
N VAL A 264 -2.73 -0.30 -24.33
CA VAL A 264 -1.72 -0.24 -23.26
C VAL A 264 -0.80 0.96 -23.46
N PHE A 265 -0.29 1.14 -24.69
CA PHE A 265 0.57 2.28 -25.01
C PHE A 265 -0.14 3.63 -24.82
N ALA A 266 -1.40 3.74 -25.28
CA ALA A 266 -2.18 4.96 -25.12
C ALA A 266 -2.48 5.29 -23.65
N GLN A 267 -2.75 4.27 -22.82
CA GLN A 267 -2.93 4.44 -21.38
C GLN A 267 -1.62 4.88 -20.71
N MET A 268 -0.46 4.35 -21.13
CA MET A 268 0.84 4.86 -20.68
C MET A 268 1.05 6.32 -21.08
N VAL A 269 0.75 6.70 -22.33
CA VAL A 269 0.79 8.13 -22.77
C VAL A 269 -0.04 9.00 -21.81
N ALA A 270 -1.27 8.61 -21.53
CA ALA A 270 -2.15 9.36 -20.64
C ALA A 270 -1.60 9.45 -19.21
N ALA A 271 -1.12 8.33 -18.65
CA ALA A 271 -0.55 8.26 -17.30
C ALA A 271 0.69 9.18 -17.16
N PHE A 272 1.61 9.15 -18.13
CA PHE A 272 2.81 9.99 -18.10
C PHE A 272 2.49 11.48 -18.34
N LEU A 273 1.49 11.82 -19.13
CA LEU A 273 1.04 13.21 -19.29
C LEU A 273 0.42 13.75 -18.00
N LEU A 274 -0.41 12.96 -17.33
CA LEU A 274 -1.07 13.32 -16.07
C LEU A 274 -0.03 13.44 -14.94
N ALA A 275 0.70 12.37 -14.64
CA ALA A 275 1.66 12.34 -13.53
C ALA A 275 2.87 13.25 -13.77
N GLY A 276 3.24 13.47 -15.04
CA GLY A 276 4.32 14.37 -15.42
C GLY A 276 3.95 15.85 -15.35
N GLY A 277 2.69 16.18 -15.12
CA GLY A 277 2.22 17.56 -15.07
C GLY A 277 2.41 18.29 -16.39
N ASP A 278 1.95 17.70 -17.51
CA ASP A 278 2.15 18.27 -18.85
C ASP A 278 1.62 19.72 -18.90
N PRO A 279 2.43 20.71 -19.31
CA PRO A 279 2.08 22.13 -19.28
C PRO A 279 0.94 22.50 -20.25
N ARG A 280 0.52 21.58 -21.13
CA ARG A 280 -0.64 21.76 -22.04
C ARG A 280 -1.97 21.47 -21.36
N LEU A 281 -1.97 20.84 -20.16
CA LEU A 281 -3.18 20.62 -19.37
C LEU A 281 -3.60 21.94 -18.71
N LEU A 282 -4.88 22.28 -18.85
CA LEU A 282 -5.45 23.52 -18.31
C LEU A 282 -5.82 23.40 -16.82
N THR A 283 -6.21 22.19 -16.40
CA THR A 283 -6.64 21.89 -15.03
C THR A 283 -5.91 20.65 -14.50
N PRO A 284 -4.57 20.68 -14.36
CA PRO A 284 -3.81 19.52 -13.90
C PRO A 284 -4.23 19.11 -12.49
N ASN A 285 -4.32 17.81 -12.24
CA ASN A 285 -4.42 17.27 -10.87
C ASN A 285 -3.01 16.98 -10.35
N PRO A 286 -2.51 17.72 -9.34
CA PRO A 286 -1.15 17.53 -8.82
C PRO A 286 -1.01 16.30 -7.93
N HIS A 287 -2.11 15.60 -7.65
CA HIS A 287 -2.14 14.47 -6.74
C HIS A 287 -1.93 13.13 -7.45
N LEU A 288 -1.94 13.09 -8.79
CA LEU A 288 -1.55 11.91 -9.55
C LEU A 288 -0.03 11.89 -9.66
N VAL A 289 0.62 10.92 -9.00
CA VAL A 289 2.07 10.94 -8.73
C VAL A 289 2.84 9.85 -9.46
N GLY A 290 2.18 8.84 -10.02
CA GLY A 290 2.84 7.72 -10.70
C GLY A 290 1.87 6.83 -11.46
N LEU A 291 2.38 5.69 -11.92
CA LEU A 291 1.60 4.68 -12.63
C LEU A 291 1.94 3.26 -12.19
N ASN A 292 1.03 2.34 -12.50
CA ASN A 292 1.17 0.90 -12.30
C ASN A 292 0.54 0.12 -13.44
N LEU A 293 1.06 -1.09 -13.74
CA LEU A 293 0.44 -2.04 -14.67
C LEU A 293 -0.44 -3.00 -13.88
N VAL A 294 -1.72 -3.07 -14.22
CA VAL A 294 -2.72 -3.87 -13.50
C VAL A 294 -3.36 -4.94 -14.42
N MET A 295 -4.20 -5.78 -13.90
CA MET A 295 -4.81 -7.00 -14.44
C MET A 295 -3.96 -8.25 -14.19
N PRO A 296 -4.58 -9.45 -14.15
CA PRO A 296 -3.91 -10.72 -13.84
C PRO A 296 -2.63 -10.92 -14.66
N GLU A 297 -1.55 -11.20 -13.97
CA GLU A 297 -0.21 -11.30 -14.56
C GLU A 297 -0.05 -12.57 -15.42
N ASP A 298 -0.79 -13.63 -15.08
CA ASP A 298 -0.80 -14.94 -15.76
C ASP A 298 -1.55 -14.94 -17.10
N TRP A 299 -2.34 -13.91 -17.41
CA TRP A 299 -3.08 -13.87 -18.67
C TRP A 299 -2.14 -13.80 -19.87
N TYR A 300 -2.65 -14.25 -21.05
CA TYR A 300 -1.84 -14.36 -22.25
C TYR A 300 -1.13 -13.06 -22.64
N VAL A 301 -1.84 -11.93 -22.66
CA VAL A 301 -1.27 -10.64 -23.08
C VAL A 301 -0.22 -10.14 -22.07
N PRO A 302 -0.50 -10.09 -20.74
CA PRO A 302 0.50 -9.75 -19.74
C PRO A 302 1.76 -10.58 -19.82
N MET A 303 1.63 -11.90 -19.99
CA MET A 303 2.78 -12.81 -20.10
C MET A 303 3.56 -12.63 -21.42
N HIS A 304 2.84 -12.55 -22.55
CA HIS A 304 3.46 -12.52 -23.87
C HIS A 304 4.07 -11.16 -24.21
N ASP A 305 3.35 -10.06 -23.88
CA ASP A 305 3.75 -8.70 -24.23
C ASP A 305 4.58 -8.01 -23.12
N PHE A 306 4.88 -8.70 -22.01
CA PHE A 306 5.62 -8.12 -20.89
C PHE A 306 6.93 -7.44 -21.30
N PRO A 307 7.81 -8.06 -22.11
CA PRO A 307 9.04 -7.41 -22.56
C PRO A 307 8.78 -6.16 -23.42
N LEU A 308 7.67 -6.12 -24.16
CA LEU A 308 7.25 -4.95 -24.93
C LEU A 308 6.79 -3.83 -23.99
N GLN A 309 5.98 -4.17 -22.98
CA GLN A 309 5.48 -3.22 -22.00
C GLN A 309 6.61 -2.58 -21.19
N MET A 310 7.64 -3.34 -20.79
CA MET A 310 8.84 -2.82 -20.13
C MET A 310 9.60 -1.84 -21.04
N ARG A 311 9.74 -2.13 -22.35
CA ARG A 311 10.35 -1.17 -23.30
C ARG A 311 9.51 0.09 -23.51
N MET A 312 8.19 0.01 -23.43
CA MET A 312 7.32 1.18 -23.45
C MET A 312 7.55 2.06 -22.22
N LEU A 313 7.68 1.47 -21.02
CA LEU A 313 8.00 2.20 -19.79
C LEU A 313 9.38 2.86 -19.88
N ASP A 314 10.42 2.15 -20.35
CA ASP A 314 11.76 2.70 -20.59
C ASP A 314 11.72 3.89 -21.57
N TYR A 315 10.91 3.79 -22.64
CA TYR A 315 10.74 4.88 -23.60
C TYR A 315 10.16 6.13 -22.93
N PHE A 316 9.13 5.98 -22.08
CA PHE A 316 8.51 7.11 -21.41
C PHE A 316 9.36 7.64 -20.24
N HIS A 317 10.00 6.78 -19.47
CA HIS A 317 10.87 7.19 -18.37
C HIS A 317 12.00 8.11 -18.84
N LYS A 318 12.55 7.87 -20.04
CA LYS A 318 13.56 8.76 -20.65
C LYS A 318 13.02 10.16 -20.97
N GLN A 319 11.71 10.31 -21.21
CA GLN A 319 11.07 11.60 -21.51
C GLN A 319 10.55 12.29 -20.24
N TYR A 320 10.11 11.51 -19.26
CA TYR A 320 9.47 11.96 -18.02
C TYR A 320 10.14 11.30 -16.80
N PRO A 321 11.45 11.58 -16.56
CA PRO A 321 12.19 10.90 -15.47
C PRO A 321 11.70 11.26 -14.07
N GLN A 322 10.82 12.26 -13.94
CA GLN A 322 10.19 12.66 -12.67
C GLN A 322 8.91 11.87 -12.35
N VAL A 323 8.37 11.09 -13.28
CA VAL A 323 7.18 10.28 -13.05
C VAL A 323 7.57 8.98 -12.37
N HIS A 324 6.97 8.74 -11.23
CA HIS A 324 7.24 7.55 -10.43
C HIS A 324 6.56 6.30 -11.02
N ILE A 325 7.21 5.16 -10.86
CA ILE A 325 6.75 3.87 -11.39
C ILE A 325 6.75 2.85 -10.25
N THR A 326 5.57 2.29 -9.97
CA THR A 326 5.39 1.07 -9.19
C THR A 326 4.73 0.03 -10.09
N LEU A 327 5.09 -1.25 -9.96
CA LEU A 327 4.59 -2.29 -10.87
C LEU A 327 4.15 -3.53 -10.11
N HIS A 328 2.94 -4.04 -10.44
CA HIS A 328 2.62 -5.42 -10.12
C HIS A 328 3.61 -6.32 -10.85
N ALA A 329 4.39 -7.08 -10.10
CA ALA A 329 5.32 -8.05 -10.63
C ALA A 329 5.52 -9.21 -9.66
N GLY A 330 5.45 -10.42 -10.19
CA GLY A 330 5.59 -11.63 -9.41
C GLY A 330 4.37 -11.96 -8.55
N GLU A 331 3.17 -11.52 -8.92
CA GLU A 331 1.93 -12.04 -8.36
C GLU A 331 1.60 -13.38 -9.02
N LEU A 332 2.54 -14.30 -8.94
CA LEU A 332 2.54 -15.61 -9.62
C LEU A 332 3.00 -16.71 -8.68
N VAL A 333 2.54 -17.92 -8.98
CA VAL A 333 2.99 -19.15 -8.30
C VAL A 333 3.17 -20.29 -9.29
N GLN A 334 3.98 -21.27 -8.89
CA GLN A 334 4.12 -22.50 -9.65
C GLN A 334 2.75 -23.20 -9.77
N GLY A 335 2.38 -23.55 -10.99
CA GLY A 335 1.08 -24.16 -11.29
C GLY A 335 0.08 -23.20 -11.92
N LEU A 336 0.24 -21.89 -11.71
CA LEU A 336 -0.58 -20.86 -12.39
C LEU A 336 -0.04 -20.60 -13.81
N VAL A 337 1.30 -20.54 -13.95
CA VAL A 337 2.00 -20.37 -15.23
C VAL A 337 3.08 -21.44 -15.41
N PRO A 338 3.60 -21.65 -16.64
CA PRO A 338 4.78 -22.49 -16.87
C PRO A 338 6.00 -21.98 -16.09
N PRO A 339 6.94 -22.84 -15.68
CA PRO A 339 8.10 -22.43 -14.88
C PRO A 339 8.92 -21.27 -15.45
N GLU A 340 9.00 -21.17 -16.78
CA GLU A 340 9.70 -20.09 -17.48
C GLU A 340 9.01 -18.72 -17.26
N GLY A 341 7.71 -18.71 -17.05
CA GLY A 341 6.92 -17.52 -16.75
C GLY A 341 7.18 -16.91 -15.37
N LEU A 342 7.86 -17.64 -14.47
CA LEU A 342 8.20 -17.18 -13.12
C LEU A 342 9.60 -16.54 -13.03
N GLN A 343 10.31 -16.31 -14.12
CA GLN A 343 11.75 -16.09 -14.07
C GLN A 343 12.23 -14.67 -14.37
N PHE A 344 11.33 -13.72 -14.66
CA PHE A 344 11.76 -12.43 -15.24
C PHE A 344 10.91 -11.20 -14.85
N HIS A 345 9.71 -11.35 -14.33
CA HIS A 345 8.79 -10.21 -14.15
C HIS A 345 9.31 -9.18 -13.16
N ILE A 346 9.81 -9.60 -11.99
CA ILE A 346 10.35 -8.67 -10.99
C ILE A 346 11.64 -8.04 -11.50
N ARG A 347 12.53 -8.86 -12.08
CA ARG A 347 13.81 -8.38 -12.63
C ARG A 347 13.61 -7.35 -13.73
N ASP A 348 12.81 -7.67 -14.74
CA ASP A 348 12.58 -6.76 -15.87
C ASP A 348 11.84 -5.50 -15.44
N SER A 349 10.95 -5.58 -14.44
CA SER A 349 10.33 -4.41 -13.83
C SER A 349 11.36 -3.48 -13.20
N VAL A 350 12.36 -4.03 -12.51
CA VAL A 350 13.44 -3.25 -11.84
C VAL A 350 14.47 -2.74 -12.85
N GLU A 351 14.96 -3.61 -13.75
CA GLU A 351 16.10 -3.30 -14.63
C GLU A 351 15.67 -2.50 -15.88
N VAL A 352 14.49 -2.77 -16.44
CA VAL A 352 14.00 -2.19 -17.70
C VAL A 352 12.80 -1.27 -17.47
N GLY A 353 11.85 -1.68 -16.62
CA GLY A 353 10.64 -0.92 -16.31
C GLY A 353 10.87 0.26 -15.38
N HIS A 354 12.08 0.42 -14.82
CA HIS A 354 12.45 1.48 -13.87
C HIS A 354 11.58 1.55 -12.61
N ALA A 355 11.05 0.41 -12.18
CA ALA A 355 10.21 0.35 -10.99
C ALA A 355 11.00 0.78 -9.73
N GLU A 356 10.45 1.74 -9.00
CA GLU A 356 10.93 2.17 -7.68
C GLU A 356 10.32 1.31 -6.57
N ARG A 357 9.15 0.69 -6.87
CA ARG A 357 8.47 -0.24 -6.00
C ARG A 357 7.90 -1.40 -6.81
N ILE A 358 7.76 -2.55 -6.15
CA ILE A 358 7.16 -3.78 -6.69
C ILE A 358 5.94 -4.13 -5.86
N GLY A 359 4.77 -4.23 -6.49
CA GLY A 359 3.58 -4.82 -5.88
C GLY A 359 3.70 -6.35 -5.81
N HIS A 360 3.36 -6.93 -4.67
CA HIS A 360 3.36 -8.38 -4.35
C HIS A 360 4.73 -9.03 -4.27
N GLY A 361 5.44 -9.22 -5.39
CA GLY A 361 6.76 -9.84 -5.42
C GLY A 361 6.80 -11.27 -4.88
N VAL A 362 5.71 -12.04 -5.04
CA VAL A 362 5.55 -13.36 -4.40
C VAL A 362 6.51 -14.41 -4.96
N ASP A 363 6.77 -14.37 -6.26
CA ASP A 363 7.58 -15.38 -6.94
C ASP A 363 9.08 -15.09 -7.00
N VAL A 364 9.58 -14.11 -6.25
CA VAL A 364 10.99 -13.66 -6.31
C VAL A 364 12.02 -14.80 -6.22
N MET A 365 11.68 -15.88 -5.51
CA MET A 365 12.59 -17.02 -5.37
C MET A 365 12.61 -17.94 -6.61
N ASN A 366 11.67 -17.75 -7.55
CA ASN A 366 11.65 -18.42 -8.85
C ASN A 366 12.39 -17.63 -9.95
N GLU A 367 12.69 -16.36 -9.69
CA GLU A 367 13.41 -15.49 -10.61
C GLU A 367 14.81 -16.03 -10.96
N THR A 368 15.30 -15.68 -12.14
CA THR A 368 16.68 -15.99 -12.52
C THR A 368 17.67 -15.36 -11.56
N ARG A 369 18.49 -16.14 -10.85
CA ARG A 369 19.46 -15.67 -9.83
C ARG A 369 18.82 -14.80 -8.73
N PRO A 370 17.89 -15.35 -7.94
CA PRO A 370 17.09 -14.57 -7.00
C PRO A 370 17.92 -13.81 -5.95
N SER A 371 19.02 -14.41 -5.45
CA SER A 371 19.90 -13.74 -4.48
C SER A 371 20.56 -12.48 -5.04
N GLN A 372 20.88 -12.46 -6.34
CA GLN A 372 21.45 -11.27 -7.01
C GLN A 372 20.36 -10.19 -7.18
N LEU A 373 19.17 -10.59 -7.56
CA LEU A 373 18.02 -9.66 -7.67
C LEU A 373 17.69 -9.02 -6.32
N LEU A 374 17.60 -9.81 -5.25
CA LEU A 374 17.37 -9.30 -3.90
C LEU A 374 18.45 -8.31 -3.46
N GLN A 375 19.73 -8.60 -3.74
CA GLN A 375 20.82 -7.67 -3.45
C GLN A 375 20.70 -6.37 -4.25
N GLU A 376 20.37 -6.45 -5.53
CA GLU A 376 20.17 -5.29 -6.39
C GLU A 376 19.02 -4.42 -5.90
N MET A 377 17.87 -5.04 -5.55
CA MET A 377 16.72 -4.32 -4.98
C MET A 377 17.10 -3.60 -3.68
N ALA A 378 17.87 -4.26 -2.80
CA ALA A 378 18.34 -3.65 -1.55
C ALA A 378 19.29 -2.47 -1.79
N ASP A 379 20.23 -2.61 -2.72
CA ASP A 379 21.23 -1.58 -3.05
C ASP A 379 20.58 -0.37 -3.70
N ARG A 380 19.60 -0.59 -4.58
CA ARG A 380 18.84 0.47 -5.26
C ARG A 380 17.70 1.03 -4.40
N GLY A 381 17.35 0.38 -3.28
CA GLY A 381 16.23 0.78 -2.43
C GLY A 381 14.87 0.55 -3.08
N VAL A 382 14.75 -0.42 -3.97
CA VAL A 382 13.44 -0.81 -4.55
C VAL A 382 12.61 -1.47 -3.46
N MET A 383 11.47 -0.87 -3.09
CA MET A 383 10.61 -1.35 -2.03
C MET A 383 9.61 -2.40 -2.55
N VAL A 384 9.21 -3.35 -1.69
CA VAL A 384 8.12 -4.29 -2.01
C VAL A 384 6.87 -3.97 -1.18
N GLU A 385 5.75 -3.85 -1.88
CA GLU A 385 4.40 -3.63 -1.34
C GLU A 385 3.79 -5.01 -1.03
N ILE A 386 3.71 -5.37 0.25
CA ILE A 386 3.35 -6.70 0.73
C ILE A 386 1.86 -6.78 1.04
N CYS A 387 1.12 -7.54 0.24
CA CYS A 387 -0.34 -7.71 0.31
C CYS A 387 -0.67 -9.12 0.81
N LEU A 388 -0.54 -9.38 2.13
CA LEU A 388 -0.61 -10.73 2.70
C LEU A 388 -1.97 -11.41 2.49
N THR A 389 -3.07 -10.66 2.66
CA THR A 389 -4.42 -11.21 2.48
C THR A 389 -4.70 -11.51 1.02
N SER A 390 -4.37 -10.61 0.13
CA SER A 390 -4.54 -10.79 -1.31
C SER A 390 -3.74 -11.99 -1.81
N ASN A 391 -2.46 -12.10 -1.45
CA ASN A 391 -1.62 -13.22 -1.86
C ASN A 391 -2.11 -14.58 -1.33
N ASP A 392 -2.78 -14.59 -0.18
CA ASP A 392 -3.42 -15.81 0.33
C ASP A 392 -4.68 -16.17 -0.48
N VAL A 393 -5.60 -15.22 -0.67
CA VAL A 393 -6.89 -15.53 -1.31
C VAL A 393 -6.77 -15.75 -2.82
N ILE A 394 -5.82 -15.09 -3.49
CA ILE A 394 -5.58 -15.23 -4.94
C ILE A 394 -4.68 -16.44 -5.24
N LEU A 395 -3.54 -16.53 -4.54
CA LEU A 395 -2.47 -17.46 -4.87
C LEU A 395 -2.35 -18.65 -3.91
N GLY A 396 -3.07 -18.63 -2.77
CA GLY A 396 -2.92 -19.60 -1.69
C GLY A 396 -1.58 -19.50 -0.95
N VAL A 397 -0.88 -18.37 -1.05
CA VAL A 397 0.45 -18.17 -0.46
C VAL A 397 0.32 -17.46 0.89
N HIS A 398 0.62 -18.17 1.97
CA HIS A 398 0.50 -17.67 3.33
C HIS A 398 1.60 -18.19 4.26
N GLY A 399 1.76 -17.56 5.40
CA GLY A 399 2.73 -17.95 6.44
C GLY A 399 4.15 -18.08 5.87
N PRO A 400 4.90 -19.15 6.20
CA PRO A 400 6.29 -19.33 5.76
C PRO A 400 6.49 -19.51 4.25
N GLN A 401 5.42 -19.69 3.47
CA GLN A 401 5.49 -19.77 2.00
C GLN A 401 5.67 -18.40 1.37
N HIS A 402 5.23 -17.33 2.06
CA HIS A 402 5.37 -15.97 1.57
C HIS A 402 6.84 -15.49 1.70
N PRO A 403 7.44 -14.88 0.66
CA PRO A 403 8.87 -14.51 0.64
C PRO A 403 9.24 -13.28 1.48
N LEU A 404 8.33 -12.75 2.29
CA LEU A 404 8.57 -11.57 3.11
C LEU A 404 9.85 -11.68 3.96
N SER A 405 10.10 -12.87 4.55
CA SER A 405 11.30 -13.10 5.35
C SER A 405 12.59 -13.01 4.53
N GLU A 406 12.53 -13.36 3.24
CA GLU A 406 13.68 -13.30 2.32
C GLU A 406 14.01 -11.84 1.98
N TYR A 407 13.00 -11.03 1.68
CA TYR A 407 13.17 -9.59 1.48
C TYR A 407 13.78 -8.91 2.71
N ILE A 408 13.23 -9.16 3.90
CA ILE A 408 13.74 -8.58 5.16
C ILE A 408 15.21 -9.01 5.39
N ARG A 409 15.54 -10.29 5.15
CA ARG A 409 16.89 -10.84 5.35
C ARG A 409 17.89 -10.23 4.37
N ALA A 410 17.48 -9.99 3.15
CA ALA A 410 18.31 -9.34 2.13
C ALA A 410 18.48 -7.83 2.34
N GLY A 411 17.70 -7.22 3.24
CA GLY A 411 17.70 -5.77 3.47
C GLY A 411 16.87 -4.98 2.46
N VAL A 412 16.05 -5.64 1.68
CA VAL A 412 15.08 -4.98 0.77
C VAL A 412 14.04 -4.23 1.62
N PRO A 413 13.74 -2.97 1.33
CA PRO A 413 12.66 -2.24 2.00
C PRO A 413 11.32 -2.92 1.75
N VAL A 414 10.48 -3.03 2.78
CA VAL A 414 9.14 -3.62 2.68
C VAL A 414 8.13 -2.81 3.48
N ALA A 415 6.91 -2.70 2.98
CA ALA A 415 5.76 -2.16 3.71
C ALA A 415 4.54 -3.05 3.47
N LEU A 416 3.64 -3.14 4.46
CA LEU A 416 2.35 -3.80 4.27
C LEU A 416 1.42 -2.89 3.48
N ALA A 417 0.54 -3.48 2.69
CA ALA A 417 -0.45 -2.81 1.86
C ALA A 417 -1.73 -3.66 1.78
N SER A 418 -2.87 -3.02 1.54
CA SER A 418 -4.18 -3.68 1.62
C SER A 418 -4.68 -4.27 0.31
N ASP A 419 -4.16 -3.78 -0.82
CA ASP A 419 -4.60 -4.13 -2.18
C ASP A 419 -6.10 -3.78 -2.41
N ASP A 420 -6.95 -4.75 -2.61
CA ASP A 420 -8.41 -4.62 -2.78
C ASP A 420 -9.15 -4.95 -1.48
N GLU A 421 -8.99 -4.13 -0.45
CA GLU A 421 -9.45 -4.44 0.92
C GLU A 421 -10.94 -4.74 1.02
N GLY A 422 -11.79 -4.11 0.19
CA GLY A 422 -13.23 -4.35 0.14
C GLY A 422 -13.56 -5.71 -0.48
N VAL A 423 -12.93 -6.04 -1.61
CA VAL A 423 -13.08 -7.34 -2.28
C VAL A 423 -12.51 -8.45 -1.41
N ALA A 424 -11.30 -8.30 -0.90
CA ALA A 424 -10.63 -9.26 -0.02
C ALA A 424 -11.28 -9.36 1.38
N ARG A 425 -12.18 -8.43 1.73
CA ARG A 425 -12.81 -8.31 3.05
C ARG A 425 -11.80 -8.16 4.18
N SER A 426 -10.78 -7.36 3.91
CA SER A 426 -9.64 -7.06 4.78
C SER A 426 -9.59 -5.57 5.11
N ASP A 427 -8.57 -5.17 5.83
CA ASP A 427 -8.18 -3.79 6.09
C ASP A 427 -6.70 -3.75 6.51
N MET A 428 -6.11 -2.57 6.59
CA MET A 428 -4.70 -2.44 6.97
C MET A 428 -4.41 -3.02 8.38
N THR A 429 -5.36 -2.95 9.32
CA THR A 429 -5.21 -3.60 10.64
C THR A 429 -5.11 -5.12 10.50
N HIS A 430 -5.88 -5.71 9.58
CA HIS A 430 -5.81 -7.14 9.30
C HIS A 430 -4.47 -7.53 8.67
N GLU A 431 -3.93 -6.73 7.75
CA GLU A 431 -2.59 -6.95 7.19
C GLU A 431 -1.51 -6.96 8.28
N TYR A 432 -1.57 -6.01 9.24
CA TYR A 432 -0.68 -5.99 10.40
C TYR A 432 -0.87 -7.19 11.32
N LEU A 433 -2.13 -7.64 11.51
CA LEU A 433 -2.43 -8.85 12.28
C LEU A 433 -1.81 -10.09 11.64
N ARG A 434 -1.93 -10.23 10.32
CA ARG A 434 -1.28 -11.30 9.55
C ARG A 434 0.25 -11.19 9.60
N GLY A 435 0.80 -9.98 9.48
CA GLY A 435 2.22 -9.73 9.67
C GLY A 435 2.74 -10.23 11.02
N ALA A 436 2.00 -9.95 12.09
CA ALA A 436 2.33 -10.41 13.44
C ALA A 436 2.13 -11.93 13.60
N GLY A 437 1.00 -12.47 13.16
CA GLY A 437 0.61 -13.87 13.35
C GLY A 437 1.29 -14.81 12.38
N ASP A 438 1.07 -14.59 11.08
CA ASP A 438 1.50 -15.51 10.02
C ASP A 438 2.99 -15.37 9.70
N GLN A 439 3.54 -14.15 9.77
CA GLN A 439 4.92 -13.82 9.43
C GLN A 439 5.83 -13.66 10.66
N ASN A 440 5.28 -13.83 11.85
CA ASN A 440 6.01 -13.72 13.12
C ASN A 440 6.76 -12.38 13.30
N LEU A 441 6.26 -11.28 12.74
CA LEU A 441 6.89 -9.97 12.89
C LEU A 441 6.76 -9.45 14.33
N SER A 442 7.79 -8.77 14.82
CA SER A 442 7.76 -8.04 16.10
C SER A 442 7.10 -6.67 15.90
N TYR A 443 6.72 -6.02 17.02
CA TYR A 443 6.25 -4.63 17.00
C TYR A 443 7.25 -3.68 16.32
N LEU A 444 8.54 -3.86 16.62
CA LEU A 444 9.61 -3.04 16.02
C LEU A 444 9.72 -3.23 14.50
N GLN A 445 9.49 -4.44 13.99
CA GLN A 445 9.47 -4.70 12.55
C GLN A 445 8.24 -4.06 11.89
N LEU A 446 7.05 -4.20 12.50
CA LEU A 446 5.83 -3.55 12.03
C LEU A 446 5.96 -2.02 12.03
N LYS A 447 6.51 -1.44 13.11
CA LYS A 447 6.82 0.00 13.19
C LYS A 447 7.80 0.44 12.10
N LYS A 448 8.81 -0.39 11.80
CA LYS A 448 9.74 -0.13 10.70
C LYS A 448 8.99 -0.12 9.35
N MET A 449 8.08 -1.06 9.11
CA MET A 449 7.28 -1.10 7.87
C MET A 449 6.39 0.14 7.71
N ALA A 450 5.75 0.61 8.80
CA ALA A 450 4.98 1.85 8.80
C ALA A 450 5.84 3.07 8.44
N ARG A 451 7.10 3.13 8.91
CA ARG A 451 8.05 4.18 8.52
C ARG A 451 8.51 4.05 7.08
N THR A 452 8.75 2.82 6.64
CA THR A 452 9.18 2.49 5.26
C THR A 452 8.11 2.93 4.26
N SER A 453 6.81 2.76 4.57
CA SER A 453 5.75 3.19 3.66
C SER A 453 5.85 4.69 3.35
N LEU A 454 6.05 5.55 4.35
CA LEU A 454 6.19 7.00 4.12
C LEU A 454 7.54 7.40 3.48
N GLU A 455 8.61 6.65 3.73
CA GLU A 455 9.90 6.89 3.07
C GLU A 455 9.79 6.66 1.55
N HIS A 456 9.11 5.59 1.15
CA HIS A 456 8.94 5.19 -0.24
C HIS A 456 7.65 5.71 -0.90
N ALA A 457 6.84 6.50 -0.19
CA ALA A 457 5.69 7.20 -0.76
C ALA A 457 6.13 8.17 -1.86
N PHE A 458 5.34 8.30 -2.92
CA PHE A 458 5.61 9.21 -4.03
C PHE A 458 5.17 10.66 -3.73
N VAL A 459 4.82 10.95 -2.48
CA VAL A 459 4.52 12.30 -2.03
C VAL A 459 5.75 13.20 -2.12
N GLY A 460 5.55 14.44 -2.54
CA GLY A 460 6.63 15.40 -2.78
C GLY A 460 7.35 15.86 -1.52
N GLY A 461 8.61 16.26 -1.71
CA GLY A 461 9.46 16.86 -0.68
C GLY A 461 10.59 15.95 -0.21
N ALA A 462 11.51 16.52 0.55
CA ALA A 462 12.65 15.80 1.13
C ALA A 462 12.21 14.93 2.31
N SER A 463 12.91 13.80 2.51
CA SER A 463 12.71 12.96 3.69
C SER A 463 13.13 13.67 4.99
N LEU A 464 12.43 13.37 6.08
CA LEU A 464 12.84 13.74 7.44
C LEU A 464 14.13 13.02 7.86
N TRP A 465 14.42 11.87 7.25
CA TRP A 465 15.55 11.01 7.57
C TRP A 465 16.77 11.34 6.70
N ARG A 466 17.95 11.45 7.32
CA ARG A 466 19.19 11.93 6.67
C ARG A 466 19.61 11.10 5.46
N ASP A 467 19.43 9.78 5.54
CA ASP A 467 19.93 8.82 4.55
C ASP A 467 18.88 7.74 4.17
N GLY A 468 17.61 7.95 4.54
CA GLY A 468 16.52 7.02 4.26
C GLY A 468 16.62 5.66 4.95
N LYS A 469 17.73 5.36 5.59
CA LYS A 469 18.00 4.04 6.22
C LYS A 469 18.05 4.08 7.75
N ALA A 470 18.58 5.16 8.32
CA ALA A 470 18.71 5.33 9.75
C ALA A 470 17.65 6.30 10.28
N ILE A 471 17.11 6.02 11.47
CA ILE A 471 16.17 6.92 12.17
C ILE A 471 16.96 8.11 12.75
N VAL A 472 17.66 8.82 11.89
CA VAL A 472 18.43 10.01 12.22
C VAL A 472 17.84 11.16 11.43
N VAL A 473 17.24 12.11 12.14
CA VAL A 473 16.64 13.30 11.51
C VAL A 473 17.69 14.15 10.77
N VAL A 474 17.22 14.88 9.76
CA VAL A 474 18.03 15.84 9.03
C VAL A 474 18.62 16.92 9.95
N LYS A 475 19.63 17.64 9.48
CA LYS A 475 20.36 18.64 10.28
C LYS A 475 19.45 19.79 10.77
N GLU A 476 18.42 20.15 10.01
CA GLU A 476 17.45 21.17 10.34
C GLU A 476 16.63 20.83 11.58
N CYS A 477 16.45 19.53 11.87
CA CYS A 477 15.73 19.01 13.04
C CYS A 477 16.68 18.33 14.04
N ALA A 478 18.00 18.52 13.93
CA ALA A 478 18.98 17.88 14.80
C ALA A 478 18.79 18.27 16.29
N GLY A 479 18.82 17.27 17.17
CA GLY A 479 18.63 17.47 18.61
C GLY A 479 17.18 17.45 19.07
N GLU A 480 16.23 17.35 18.15
CA GLU A 480 14.81 17.22 18.46
C GLU A 480 14.35 15.75 18.47
N LYS A 481 13.31 15.48 19.23
CA LYS A 481 12.60 14.20 19.12
C LYS A 481 11.61 14.31 17.95
N ALA A 482 11.76 13.49 16.93
CA ALA A 482 10.80 13.43 15.84
C ALA A 482 9.37 13.27 16.38
N GLY A 483 8.42 13.98 15.80
CA GLY A 483 7.02 13.99 16.24
C GLY A 483 6.76 14.78 17.53
N ALA A 484 7.67 15.62 17.99
CA ALA A 484 7.42 16.50 19.13
C ALA A 484 6.32 17.52 18.79
N ALA A 485 5.48 17.88 19.79
CA ALA A 485 4.40 18.84 19.62
C ALA A 485 4.90 20.24 19.18
N GLN A 486 6.13 20.57 19.53
CA GLN A 486 6.81 21.80 19.12
C GLN A 486 8.16 21.44 18.52
N ALA A 487 8.44 22.01 17.35
CA ALA A 487 9.74 21.93 16.68
C ALA A 487 10.40 23.32 16.69
N SER A 488 11.73 23.38 16.61
CA SER A 488 12.47 24.63 16.45
C SER A 488 12.07 25.34 15.15
N THR A 489 12.31 26.65 15.07
CA THR A 489 12.03 27.44 13.86
C THR A 489 12.69 26.85 12.61
N ALA A 490 13.92 26.28 12.72
CA ALA A 490 14.61 25.67 11.61
C ALA A 490 13.92 24.39 11.13
N CYS A 491 13.50 23.54 12.07
CA CYS A 491 12.79 22.31 11.76
C CYS A 491 11.38 22.60 11.22
N GLN A 492 10.63 23.56 11.80
CA GLN A 492 9.33 23.97 11.29
C GLN A 492 9.42 24.43 9.84
N LYS A 493 10.37 25.29 9.51
CA LYS A 493 10.58 25.74 8.13
C LYS A 493 10.90 24.60 7.16
N PHE A 494 11.67 23.61 7.60
CA PHE A 494 11.95 22.42 6.81
C PHE A 494 10.68 21.59 6.57
N LEU A 495 9.89 21.36 7.64
CA LEU A 495 8.62 20.63 7.55
C LEU A 495 7.59 21.37 6.68
N GLU A 496 7.51 22.70 6.73
CA GLU A 496 6.65 23.49 5.85
C GLU A 496 7.01 23.33 4.37
N GLY A 497 8.29 23.14 4.06
CA GLY A 497 8.80 22.95 2.71
C GLY A 497 8.73 21.50 2.18
N SER A 498 8.30 20.52 3.00
CA SER A 498 8.26 19.11 2.62
C SER A 498 7.02 18.39 3.14
N GLU A 499 6.15 17.98 2.23
CA GLU A 499 4.96 17.19 2.60
C GLU A 499 5.36 15.82 3.15
N LYS A 500 6.32 15.13 2.52
CA LYS A 500 6.87 13.87 2.99
C LYS A 500 7.37 13.98 4.44
N ALA A 501 8.19 14.98 4.74
CA ALA A 501 8.71 15.18 6.09
C ALA A 501 7.62 15.48 7.12
N ARG A 502 6.56 16.22 6.74
CA ARG A 502 5.41 16.48 7.63
C ARG A 502 4.67 15.18 7.99
N LEU A 503 4.44 14.31 7.00
CA LEU A 503 3.79 13.02 7.23
C LEU A 503 4.65 12.11 8.13
N GLN A 504 5.95 12.06 7.88
CA GLN A 504 6.89 11.32 8.72
C GLN A 504 6.94 11.87 10.15
N TRP A 505 6.95 13.20 10.32
CA TRP A 505 6.90 13.84 11.62
C TRP A 505 5.59 13.54 12.36
N ARG A 506 4.45 13.58 11.65
CA ARG A 506 3.14 13.22 12.20
C ARG A 506 3.13 11.77 12.67
N LEU A 507 3.60 10.83 11.85
CA LEU A 507 3.68 9.42 12.21
C LEU A 507 4.50 9.19 13.49
N GLU A 508 5.65 9.87 13.62
CA GLU A 508 6.47 9.76 14.84
C GLU A 508 5.76 10.34 16.06
N GLY A 509 4.94 11.38 15.89
CA GLY A 509 4.08 11.92 16.94
C GLY A 509 3.04 10.90 17.41
N GLU A 510 2.34 10.29 16.45
CA GLU A 510 1.34 9.24 16.73
C GLU A 510 1.97 8.01 17.40
N PHE A 511 3.17 7.57 16.98
CA PHE A 511 3.90 6.50 17.69
C PHE A 511 4.26 6.87 19.12
N ARG A 512 4.65 8.10 19.37
CA ARG A 512 4.97 8.55 20.75
C ARG A 512 3.73 8.53 21.65
N GLU A 513 2.58 8.96 21.15
CA GLU A 513 1.31 8.92 21.87
C GLU A 513 0.88 7.47 22.14
N PHE A 514 0.95 6.62 21.13
CA PHE A 514 0.66 5.20 21.22
C PHE A 514 1.56 4.48 22.25
N GLU A 515 2.86 4.70 22.20
CA GLU A 515 3.84 4.07 23.11
C GLU A 515 3.78 4.60 24.55
N ALA A 516 3.31 5.84 24.73
CA ALA A 516 3.09 6.41 26.06
C ALA A 516 1.85 5.82 26.75
N THR A 517 0.97 5.13 26.01
CA THR A 517 -0.18 4.41 26.58
C THR A 517 0.30 3.34 27.54
N SER A 518 -0.34 3.27 28.72
CA SER A 518 -0.02 2.25 29.71
C SER A 518 -0.59 0.90 29.28
N TRP A 519 0.13 0.19 28.43
CA TRP A 519 -0.20 -1.19 28.09
C TRP A 519 0.04 -2.07 29.32
N THR A 520 -1.02 -2.48 29.99
CA THR A 520 -0.96 -3.44 31.10
C THR A 520 -1.46 -4.78 30.61
N ALA A 521 -0.71 -5.84 30.93
CA ALA A 521 -1.23 -7.19 30.76
C ALA A 521 -2.49 -7.34 31.63
N PRO A 522 -3.56 -8.00 31.13
CA PRO A 522 -4.77 -8.25 31.89
C PRO A 522 -4.50 -9.12 33.12
#